data_40b6f9a5e9ba4c1e6f336ca0b842e453
#
_entry.id   40b6f9a5e9ba4c1e6f336ca0b842e453
#
_cell.length_a   1.000
_cell.length_b   1.000
_cell.length_c   1.000
_cell.angle_alpha   90.00
_cell.angle_beta   90.00
_cell.angle_gamma   90.00
#
_symmetry.space_group_name_H-M   'P 1'
#
loop_
_entity.id
_entity.type
_entity.pdbx_description
1 polymer ?
#
loop_
_entity_poly.entity_id
_entity_poly.type
_entity_poly.pdbx_seq_one_letter_code
_entity_poly.pdbx_strand_id
1 'polypeptide(L)'
;LIGVSGCRELGSMHPFHRCSEKYLLAVINPIGGTPVILPALPDLEGFADYIDGLLLTGSPSNVEPAQYRGKESEEGTRHDTYRDGTILPLVKECLKRKIPILGLCLGIQELNVACGGTLHQRIADLDDKFDHRMRRDEEDHEKRYRLAHNIDIISGGLLEKITSLTRTNVNSLHAQGI
;
A
#
# COMPACT_ATOMS: atom_id res chain seq x y z
N LEU A 1 14.24 -8.96 10.77
CA LEU A 1 14.15 -8.47 9.38
C LEU A 1 12.75 -7.99 9.06
N ILE A 2 12.62 -6.86 8.38
CA ILE A 2 11.32 -6.35 7.92
C ILE A 2 11.28 -6.42 6.40
N GLY A 3 10.38 -7.25 5.87
CA GLY A 3 10.11 -7.30 4.44
C GLY A 3 9.41 -6.01 3.99
N VAL A 4 9.92 -5.37 2.94
CA VAL A 4 9.37 -4.13 2.38
C VAL A 4 8.97 -4.41 0.93
N SER A 5 7.69 -4.30 0.60
CA SER A 5 7.21 -4.62 -0.74
C SER A 5 7.80 -3.69 -1.80
N GLY A 6 8.40 -4.27 -2.82
CA GLY A 6 8.87 -3.57 -4.01
C GLY A 6 7.83 -3.53 -5.12
N CYS A 7 8.02 -2.62 -6.07
CA CYS A 7 7.28 -2.55 -7.32
C CYS A 7 8.15 -3.03 -8.47
N ARG A 8 7.54 -3.62 -9.50
CA ARG A 8 8.24 -3.91 -10.75
C ARG A 8 8.02 -2.76 -11.73
N GLU A 9 9.10 -2.26 -12.29
CA GLU A 9 9.07 -1.22 -13.32
C GLU A 9 9.91 -1.63 -14.52
N LEU A 10 9.43 -1.29 -15.69
CA LEU A 10 10.19 -1.47 -16.92
C LEU A 10 11.17 -0.30 -17.08
N GLY A 11 12.46 -0.58 -17.04
CA GLY A 11 13.49 0.35 -17.47
C GLY A 11 13.64 0.32 -18.99
N SER A 12 14.64 1.06 -19.47
CA SER A 12 14.92 1.14 -20.92
C SER A 12 15.35 -0.19 -21.53
N MET A 13 15.99 -1.07 -20.77
CA MET A 13 16.52 -2.36 -21.25
C MET A 13 16.02 -3.55 -20.43
N HIS A 14 15.87 -3.39 -19.12
CA HIS A 14 15.52 -4.47 -18.21
C HIS A 14 14.47 -4.03 -17.20
N PRO A 15 13.63 -4.95 -16.67
CA PRO A 15 12.78 -4.66 -15.54
C PRO A 15 13.61 -4.48 -14.25
N PHE A 16 13.13 -3.60 -13.38
CA PHE A 16 13.72 -3.34 -12.06
C PHE A 16 12.67 -3.59 -10.97
N HIS A 17 13.18 -4.02 -9.81
CA HIS A 17 12.39 -4.07 -8.60
C HIS A 17 12.90 -2.98 -7.67
N ARG A 18 12.01 -2.07 -7.25
CA ARG A 18 12.39 -0.91 -6.45
C ARG A 18 11.38 -0.57 -5.36
N CYS A 19 11.87 0.12 -4.36
CA CYS A 19 11.12 0.71 -3.27
C CYS A 19 11.63 2.12 -3.02
N SER A 20 10.76 3.06 -2.63
CA SER A 20 11.20 4.40 -2.23
C SER A 20 11.96 4.34 -0.91
N GLU A 21 13.09 5.05 -0.84
CA GLU A 21 13.98 5.11 0.34
C GLU A 21 13.24 5.47 1.63
N LYS A 22 12.22 6.34 1.56
CA LYS A 22 11.41 6.72 2.73
C LYS A 22 10.82 5.54 3.50
N TYR A 23 10.47 4.44 2.82
CA TYR A 23 9.95 3.24 3.47
C TYR A 23 11.05 2.46 4.18
N LEU A 24 12.26 2.43 3.61
CA LEU A 24 13.42 1.81 4.25
C LEU A 24 13.80 2.58 5.50
N LEU A 25 13.85 3.91 5.41
CA LEU A 25 14.12 4.78 6.55
C LEU A 25 13.02 4.68 7.64
N ALA A 26 11.76 4.47 7.25
CA ALA A 26 10.67 4.23 8.21
C ALA A 26 10.83 2.91 9.01
N VAL A 27 11.58 1.94 8.48
CA VAL A 27 11.96 0.74 9.22
C VAL A 27 13.19 0.99 10.10
N ILE A 28 14.20 1.68 9.57
CA ILE A 28 15.49 1.87 10.26
C ILE A 28 15.35 2.81 11.46
N ASN A 29 14.80 4.00 11.23
CA ASN A 29 14.87 5.11 12.20
C ASN A 29 14.02 4.87 13.46
N PRO A 30 12.71 4.50 13.38
CA PRO A 30 11.89 4.37 14.58
C PRO A 30 12.09 3.05 15.33
N ILE A 31 12.44 1.97 14.67
CA ILE A 31 12.47 0.63 15.27
C ILE A 31 13.84 -0.07 15.22
N GLY A 32 14.84 0.53 14.58
CA GLY A 32 16.15 -0.09 14.39
C GLY A 32 16.12 -1.41 13.61
N GLY A 33 15.06 -1.63 12.81
CA GLY A 33 14.89 -2.84 12.02
C GLY A 33 15.80 -2.87 10.80
N THR A 34 16.05 -4.05 10.27
CA THR A 34 16.75 -4.24 9.00
C THR A 34 15.73 -4.41 7.88
N PRO A 35 15.57 -3.45 6.95
CA PRO A 35 14.66 -3.58 5.83
C PRO A 35 15.25 -4.48 4.74
N VAL A 36 14.42 -5.34 4.16
CA VAL A 36 14.74 -6.16 2.98
C VAL A 36 13.71 -5.90 1.91
N ILE A 37 14.13 -5.42 0.75
CA ILE A 37 13.22 -5.19 -0.38
C ILE A 37 12.81 -6.56 -0.94
N LEU A 38 11.52 -6.84 -0.90
CA LEU A 38 10.93 -8.03 -1.50
C LEU A 38 10.64 -7.75 -2.97
N PRO A 39 11.23 -8.52 -3.90
CA PRO A 39 10.97 -8.31 -5.33
C PRO A 39 9.53 -8.69 -5.70
N ALA A 40 8.95 -7.97 -6.64
CA ALA A 40 7.65 -8.29 -7.23
C ALA A 40 7.83 -9.40 -8.29
N LEU A 41 7.99 -10.63 -7.83
CA LEU A 41 8.18 -11.83 -8.66
C LEU A 41 7.14 -12.87 -8.21
N PRO A 42 6.08 -13.09 -9.00
CA PRO A 42 5.13 -14.18 -8.75
C PRO A 42 5.87 -15.52 -8.65
N ASP A 43 5.31 -16.45 -7.91
CA ASP A 43 5.85 -17.80 -7.68
C ASP A 43 7.13 -17.86 -6.82
N LEU A 44 7.58 -16.74 -6.28
CA LEU A 44 8.66 -16.70 -5.32
C LEU A 44 8.10 -16.91 -3.90
N GLU A 45 8.17 -18.14 -3.44
CA GLU A 45 7.66 -18.56 -2.13
C GLU A 45 8.72 -18.40 -1.02
N GLY A 46 8.28 -18.53 0.24
CA GLY A 46 9.16 -18.64 1.40
C GLY A 46 9.60 -17.33 2.03
N PHE A 47 9.19 -16.17 1.55
CA PHE A 47 9.55 -14.89 2.19
C PHE A 47 9.14 -14.82 3.66
N ALA A 48 7.99 -15.40 4.00
CA ALA A 48 7.48 -15.41 5.36
C ALA A 48 8.37 -16.22 6.34
N ASP A 49 9.29 -17.04 5.85
CA ASP A 49 10.23 -17.80 6.70
C ASP A 49 11.37 -16.92 7.22
N TYR A 50 11.62 -15.79 6.57
CA TYR A 50 12.80 -14.95 6.80
C TYR A 50 12.50 -13.58 7.36
N ILE A 51 11.24 -13.19 7.50
CA ILE A 51 10.84 -11.84 7.96
C ILE A 51 10.10 -11.90 9.29
N ASP A 52 10.38 -10.92 10.15
CA ASP A 52 9.70 -10.74 11.44
C ASP A 52 8.51 -9.78 11.34
N GLY A 53 8.37 -9.08 10.20
CA GLY A 53 7.29 -8.14 9.91
C GLY A 53 7.25 -7.80 8.43
N LEU A 54 6.10 -7.32 7.95
CA LEU A 54 5.86 -6.96 6.57
C LEU A 54 5.35 -5.52 6.46
N LEU A 55 6.08 -4.68 5.72
CA LEU A 55 5.67 -3.33 5.35
C LEU A 55 5.23 -3.32 3.88
N LEU A 56 3.95 -3.13 3.67
CA LEU A 56 3.36 -2.95 2.33
C LEU A 56 3.39 -1.47 1.96
N THR A 57 4.12 -1.14 0.92
CA THR A 57 4.36 0.24 0.49
C THR A 57 3.26 0.78 -0.41
N GLY A 58 3.14 2.10 -0.49
CA GLY A 58 2.37 2.75 -1.55
C GLY A 58 3.02 2.56 -2.92
N SER A 59 2.21 2.70 -3.97
CA SER A 59 2.61 2.66 -5.37
C SER A 59 1.70 3.56 -6.21
N PRO A 60 2.15 4.05 -7.37
CA PRO A 60 1.28 4.69 -8.35
C PRO A 60 0.39 3.71 -9.14
N SER A 61 0.57 2.39 -8.97
CA SER A 61 -0.32 1.37 -9.52
C SER A 61 -1.53 1.14 -8.62
N ASN A 62 -2.59 0.58 -9.20
CA ASN A 62 -3.75 0.05 -8.49
C ASN A 62 -3.66 -1.48 -8.41
N VAL A 63 -4.32 -2.10 -7.44
CA VAL A 63 -4.55 -3.56 -7.44
C VAL A 63 -5.40 -3.90 -8.66
N GLU A 64 -5.03 -4.95 -9.39
CA GLU A 64 -5.74 -5.38 -10.58
C GLU A 64 -7.17 -5.85 -10.23
N PRO A 65 -8.20 -5.42 -10.99
CA PRO A 65 -9.60 -5.77 -10.68
C PRO A 65 -9.88 -7.27 -10.62
N ALA A 66 -9.17 -8.08 -11.39
CA ALA A 66 -9.30 -9.53 -11.36
C ALA A 66 -9.05 -10.12 -9.97
N GLN A 67 -8.21 -9.48 -9.14
CA GLN A 67 -7.86 -9.94 -7.80
C GLN A 67 -9.03 -9.83 -6.80
N TYR A 68 -9.99 -8.94 -7.05
CA TYR A 68 -11.16 -8.70 -6.17
C TYR A 68 -12.51 -8.79 -6.92
N ARG A 69 -12.55 -9.43 -8.10
CA ARG A 69 -13.74 -9.59 -8.96
C ARG A 69 -14.37 -8.24 -9.36
N GLY A 70 -13.54 -7.22 -9.50
CA GLY A 70 -13.94 -5.90 -9.97
C GLY A 70 -14.19 -5.87 -11.48
N LYS A 71 -14.86 -4.82 -11.95
CA LYS A 71 -15.02 -4.54 -13.38
C LYS A 71 -13.66 -4.12 -13.96
N GLU A 72 -13.48 -4.24 -15.26
CA GLU A 72 -12.29 -3.74 -15.95
C GLU A 72 -12.02 -2.27 -15.58
N SER A 73 -10.75 -1.94 -15.44
CA SER A 73 -10.31 -0.58 -15.17
C SER A 73 -10.44 0.29 -16.42
N GLU A 74 -10.55 1.59 -16.20
CA GLU A 74 -10.43 2.56 -17.30
C GLU A 74 -9.09 2.42 -17.99
N GLU A 75 -9.10 2.71 -19.31
CA GLU A 75 -7.88 2.72 -20.12
C GLU A 75 -6.81 3.65 -19.51
N GLY A 76 -5.56 3.19 -19.52
CA GLY A 76 -4.44 3.91 -18.92
C GLY A 76 -4.27 3.73 -17.41
N THR A 77 -5.14 2.99 -16.73
CA THR A 77 -4.94 2.63 -15.32
C THR A 77 -3.72 1.72 -15.19
N ARG A 78 -2.79 2.08 -14.32
CA ARG A 78 -1.56 1.32 -14.09
C ARG A 78 -1.81 0.19 -13.10
N HIS A 79 -1.40 -1.02 -13.46
CA HIS A 79 -1.38 -2.19 -12.58
C HIS A 79 0.03 -2.77 -12.52
N ASP A 80 0.37 -3.39 -11.39
CA ASP A 80 1.59 -4.17 -11.20
C ASP A 80 1.18 -5.61 -10.86
N THR A 81 0.83 -6.38 -11.88
CA THR A 81 0.37 -7.77 -11.74
C THR A 81 1.41 -8.69 -11.12
N TYR A 82 2.70 -8.37 -11.29
CA TYR A 82 3.80 -9.07 -10.62
C TYR A 82 3.79 -8.83 -9.12
N ARG A 83 3.56 -7.59 -8.70
CA ARG A 83 3.42 -7.24 -7.29
C ARG A 83 2.17 -7.89 -6.70
N ASP A 84 1.03 -7.80 -7.35
CA ASP A 84 -0.21 -8.45 -6.91
C ASP A 84 0.00 -9.95 -6.72
N GLY A 85 0.63 -10.61 -7.71
CA GLY A 85 0.92 -12.05 -7.67
C GLY A 85 1.90 -12.46 -6.56
N THR A 86 2.76 -11.55 -6.10
CA THR A 86 3.69 -11.80 -5.00
C THR A 86 3.08 -11.46 -3.64
N ILE A 87 2.50 -10.25 -3.53
CA ILE A 87 2.11 -9.69 -2.23
C ILE A 87 0.81 -10.28 -1.71
N LEU A 88 -0.19 -10.54 -2.55
CA LEU A 88 -1.46 -11.08 -2.06
C LEU A 88 -1.31 -12.48 -1.41
N PRO A 89 -0.56 -13.43 -1.99
CA PRO A 89 -0.25 -14.69 -1.32
C PRO A 89 0.59 -14.51 -0.05
N LEU A 90 1.61 -13.64 -0.09
CA LEU A 90 2.48 -13.38 1.05
C LEU A 90 1.71 -12.82 2.26
N VAL A 91 0.78 -11.88 2.02
CA VAL A 91 -0.10 -11.33 3.08
C VAL A 91 -0.89 -12.45 3.75
N LYS A 92 -1.48 -13.36 2.97
CA LYS A 92 -2.24 -14.50 3.52
C LYS A 92 -1.35 -15.39 4.40
N GLU A 93 -0.13 -15.65 3.97
CA GLU A 93 0.81 -16.47 4.74
C GLU A 93 1.28 -15.73 6.01
N CYS A 94 1.57 -14.44 5.93
CA CYS A 94 1.91 -13.64 7.12
C CYS A 94 0.76 -13.61 8.14
N LEU A 95 -0.49 -13.45 7.71
CA LEU A 95 -1.66 -13.49 8.58
C LEU A 95 -1.79 -14.85 9.28
N LYS A 96 -1.64 -15.95 8.54
CA LYS A 96 -1.68 -17.32 9.08
C LYS A 96 -0.60 -17.53 10.14
N ARG A 97 0.59 -17.00 9.92
CA ARG A 97 1.74 -17.10 10.84
C ARG A 97 1.74 -16.02 11.93
N LYS A 98 0.79 -15.09 11.92
CA LYS A 98 0.72 -13.96 12.85
C LYS A 98 1.93 -13.04 12.77
N ILE A 99 2.55 -12.93 11.60
CA ILE A 99 3.60 -11.94 11.32
C ILE A 99 2.93 -10.56 11.23
N PRO A 100 3.41 -9.55 11.96
CA PRO A 100 2.84 -8.20 11.91
C PRO A 100 2.91 -7.61 10.50
N ILE A 101 1.83 -6.94 10.08
CA ILE A 101 1.73 -6.30 8.78
C ILE A 101 1.31 -4.83 8.96
N LEU A 102 1.99 -3.92 8.28
CA LEU A 102 1.58 -2.53 8.13
C LEU A 102 1.40 -2.21 6.65
N GLY A 103 0.18 -1.83 6.25
CA GLY A 103 -0.13 -1.41 4.88
C GLY A 103 -0.27 0.10 4.76
N LEU A 104 0.44 0.72 3.81
CA LEU A 104 0.39 2.14 3.51
C LEU A 104 -0.12 2.36 2.09
N CYS A 105 -1.16 3.18 1.92
CA CYS A 105 -1.76 3.53 0.62
C CYS A 105 -2.17 2.27 -0.16
N LEU A 106 -1.48 1.92 -1.27
CA LEU A 106 -1.72 0.66 -1.98
C LEU A 106 -1.64 -0.56 -1.05
N GLY A 107 -0.72 -0.55 -0.08
CA GLY A 107 -0.53 -1.68 0.83
C GLY A 107 -1.76 -2.02 1.68
N ILE A 108 -2.56 -1.03 2.12
CA ILE A 108 -3.82 -1.34 2.84
C ILE A 108 -4.88 -1.90 1.88
N GLN A 109 -4.85 -1.50 0.62
CA GLN A 109 -5.74 -2.03 -0.41
C GLN A 109 -5.39 -3.50 -0.74
N GLU A 110 -4.09 -3.81 -0.87
CA GLU A 110 -3.59 -5.19 -1.01
C GLU A 110 -4.00 -6.06 0.19
N LEU A 111 -3.85 -5.55 1.41
CA LEU A 111 -4.27 -6.24 2.62
C LEU A 111 -5.78 -6.53 2.62
N ASN A 112 -6.61 -5.54 2.27
CA ASN A 112 -8.06 -5.71 2.16
C ASN A 112 -8.41 -6.81 1.15
N VAL A 113 -7.83 -6.77 -0.04
CA VAL A 113 -8.07 -7.79 -1.10
C VAL A 113 -7.61 -9.17 -0.66
N ALA A 114 -6.43 -9.28 -0.04
CA ALA A 114 -5.93 -10.55 0.47
C ALA A 114 -6.85 -11.17 1.54
N CYS A 115 -7.55 -10.32 2.31
CA CYS A 115 -8.60 -10.72 3.27
C CYS A 115 -9.96 -11.01 2.62
N GLY A 116 -10.09 -10.89 1.29
CA GLY A 116 -11.34 -11.16 0.55
C GLY A 116 -12.24 -9.95 0.35
N GLY A 117 -11.75 -8.74 0.69
CA GLY A 117 -12.44 -7.47 0.44
C GLY A 117 -12.41 -7.05 -1.02
N THR A 118 -13.20 -6.04 -1.34
CA THR A 118 -13.29 -5.41 -2.67
C THR A 118 -12.78 -3.97 -2.60
N LEU A 119 -12.60 -3.34 -3.77
CA LEU A 119 -12.13 -1.98 -3.89
C LEU A 119 -13.02 -1.17 -4.84
N HIS A 120 -13.21 0.10 -4.51
CA HIS A 120 -13.65 1.11 -5.45
C HIS A 120 -12.46 1.55 -6.29
N GLN A 121 -12.56 1.45 -7.61
CA GLN A 121 -11.44 1.81 -8.50
C GLN A 121 -11.13 3.31 -8.47
N ARG A 122 -12.14 4.13 -8.28
CA ARG A 122 -12.03 5.59 -8.20
C ARG A 122 -13.00 6.12 -7.15
N ILE A 123 -12.49 6.52 -6.00
CA ILE A 123 -13.31 7.10 -4.93
C ILE A 123 -13.93 8.42 -5.37
N ALA A 124 -13.24 9.19 -6.20
CA ALA A 124 -13.72 10.48 -6.70
C ALA A 124 -15.02 10.39 -7.55
N ASP A 125 -15.35 9.19 -8.04
CA ASP A 125 -16.58 8.97 -8.82
C ASP A 125 -17.78 8.56 -7.96
N LEU A 126 -17.57 8.44 -6.65
CA LEU A 126 -18.64 8.14 -5.70
C LEU A 126 -19.27 9.42 -5.18
N ASP A 127 -20.61 9.43 -5.12
CA ASP A 127 -21.35 10.52 -4.50
C ASP A 127 -20.92 10.68 -3.02
N ASP A 128 -20.85 11.91 -2.56
CA ASP A 128 -20.51 12.28 -1.19
C ASP A 128 -19.10 11.89 -0.71
N LYS A 129 -18.16 11.56 -1.63
CA LYS A 129 -16.76 11.31 -1.29
C LYS A 129 -15.85 12.44 -1.78
N PHE A 130 -14.83 12.73 -0.97
CA PHE A 130 -13.80 13.67 -1.37
C PHE A 130 -12.91 13.07 -2.47
N ASP A 131 -12.38 13.93 -3.34
CA ASP A 131 -11.33 13.52 -4.28
C ASP A 131 -10.01 13.34 -3.53
N HIS A 132 -9.56 12.11 -3.45
CA HIS A 132 -8.34 11.70 -2.76
C HIS A 132 -7.11 11.64 -3.68
N ARG A 133 -7.26 12.02 -4.96
CA ARG A 133 -6.17 11.93 -5.92
C ARG A 133 -5.11 13.00 -5.68
N MET A 134 -3.87 12.65 -5.99
CA MET A 134 -2.77 13.61 -6.01
C MET A 134 -3.06 14.73 -7.02
N ARG A 135 -2.90 15.96 -6.61
CA ARG A 135 -2.95 17.12 -7.50
C ARG A 135 -1.70 17.12 -8.40
N ARG A 136 -1.87 16.69 -9.63
CA ARG A 136 -0.77 16.62 -10.61
C ARG A 136 -0.38 17.98 -11.19
N ASP A 137 -1.28 18.95 -11.09
CA ASP A 137 -1.11 20.35 -11.48
C ASP A 137 -0.26 21.17 -10.49
N GLU A 138 -0.05 20.66 -9.27
CA GLU A 138 0.79 21.31 -8.26
C GLU A 138 2.27 20.89 -8.48
N GLU A 139 3.13 21.87 -8.77
CA GLU A 139 4.56 21.64 -9.00
C GLU A 139 5.34 21.47 -7.69
N ASP A 140 4.89 22.13 -6.63
CA ASP A 140 5.50 22.06 -5.30
C ASP A 140 5.22 20.71 -4.64
N HIS A 141 6.30 19.94 -4.41
CA HIS A 141 6.21 18.61 -3.82
C HIS A 141 5.64 18.63 -2.39
N GLU A 142 5.95 19.63 -1.58
CA GLU A 142 5.41 19.75 -0.22
C GLU A 142 3.91 20.03 -0.24
N LYS A 143 3.45 20.88 -1.16
CA LYS A 143 2.03 21.15 -1.32
C LYS A 143 1.23 19.93 -1.80
N ARG A 144 1.84 19.04 -2.61
CA ARG A 144 1.21 17.78 -3.00
C ARG A 144 0.92 16.88 -1.80
N TYR A 145 1.77 16.92 -0.77
CA TYR A 145 1.66 16.11 0.45
C TYR A 145 0.99 16.83 1.61
N ARG A 146 0.40 18.02 1.38
CA ARG A 146 -0.31 18.75 2.44
C ARG A 146 -1.46 17.94 3.02
N LEU A 147 -1.79 18.22 4.28
CA LEU A 147 -2.98 17.68 4.94
C LEU A 147 -4.24 18.08 4.16
N ALA A 148 -5.14 17.14 3.93
CA ALA A 148 -6.31 17.29 3.07
C ALA A 148 -7.64 17.25 3.83
N HIS A 149 -7.79 16.32 4.77
CA HIS A 149 -9.03 16.15 5.51
C HIS A 149 -8.81 15.51 6.88
N ASN A 150 -9.81 15.63 7.74
CA ASN A 150 -9.82 14.95 9.03
C ASN A 150 -10.30 13.51 8.88
N ILE A 151 -9.77 12.64 9.75
CA ILE A 151 -10.29 11.30 10.00
C ILE A 151 -10.64 11.16 11.48
N ASP A 152 -11.68 10.40 11.77
CA ASP A 152 -12.02 9.98 13.12
C ASP A 152 -11.40 8.61 13.38
N ILE A 153 -10.76 8.46 14.54
CA ILE A 153 -10.11 7.22 14.95
C ILE A 153 -11.08 6.42 15.79
N ILE A 154 -11.28 5.15 15.43
CA ILE A 154 -12.21 4.26 16.10
C ILE A 154 -11.79 4.06 17.56
N SER A 155 -12.69 4.40 18.47
CA SER A 155 -12.46 4.24 19.91
C SER A 155 -12.28 2.76 20.30
N GLY A 156 -11.31 2.50 21.17
CA GLY A 156 -10.87 1.16 21.56
C GLY A 156 -10.01 0.46 20.51
N GLY A 157 -9.82 1.06 19.34
CA GLY A 157 -8.99 0.54 18.26
C GLY A 157 -7.49 0.63 18.51
N LEU A 158 -6.70 -0.06 17.69
CA LEU A 158 -5.23 -0.06 17.82
C LEU A 158 -4.63 1.32 17.60
N LEU A 159 -5.11 2.10 16.63
CA LEU A 159 -4.59 3.44 16.38
C LEU A 159 -4.82 4.39 17.56
N GLU A 160 -6.00 4.35 18.19
CA GLU A 160 -6.24 5.15 19.40
C GLU A 160 -5.27 4.77 20.52
N LYS A 161 -5.03 3.46 20.74
CA LYS A 161 -4.10 2.97 21.77
C LYS A 161 -2.65 3.42 21.54
N ILE A 162 -2.23 3.50 20.27
CA ILE A 162 -0.88 3.89 19.90
C ILE A 162 -0.72 5.42 19.93
N THR A 163 -1.70 6.17 19.42
CA THR A 163 -1.58 7.62 19.22
C THR A 163 -2.19 8.46 20.33
N SER A 164 -3.12 7.88 21.10
CA SER A 164 -3.97 8.58 22.09
C SER A 164 -4.85 9.67 21.43
N LEU A 165 -5.06 9.60 20.12
CA LEU A 165 -5.88 10.54 19.36
C LEU A 165 -7.24 9.92 19.05
N THR A 166 -8.29 10.75 19.09
CA THR A 166 -9.64 10.39 18.62
C THR A 166 -9.94 10.94 17.22
N ARG A 167 -9.16 11.94 16.79
CA ARG A 167 -9.28 12.61 15.49
C ARG A 167 -7.94 13.19 15.07
N THR A 168 -7.64 13.15 13.78
CA THR A 168 -6.44 13.77 13.22
C THR A 168 -6.66 14.21 11.78
N ASN A 169 -5.79 15.11 11.28
CA ASN A 169 -5.81 15.54 9.90
C ASN A 169 -4.77 14.73 9.11
N VAL A 170 -5.12 14.26 7.93
CA VAL A 170 -4.28 13.42 7.08
C VAL A 170 -4.20 13.94 5.65
N ASN A 171 -3.18 13.53 4.92
CA ASN A 171 -3.13 13.68 3.47
C ASN A 171 -3.79 12.47 2.79
N SER A 172 -4.09 12.63 1.50
CA SER A 172 -4.62 11.57 0.64
C SER A 172 -4.07 11.70 -0.76
N LEU A 173 -3.53 10.62 -1.29
CA LEU A 173 -2.82 10.58 -2.58
C LEU A 173 -3.14 9.30 -3.36
N HIS A 174 -4.43 8.91 -3.37
CA HIS A 174 -4.85 7.66 -4.01
C HIS A 174 -6.17 7.85 -4.77
N ALA A 175 -6.36 7.08 -5.84
CA ALA A 175 -7.61 7.02 -6.60
C ALA A 175 -8.48 5.84 -6.13
N GLN A 176 -7.87 4.66 -6.01
CA GLN A 176 -8.51 3.44 -5.55
C GLN A 176 -8.66 3.44 -4.02
N GLY A 177 -9.73 2.82 -3.50
CA GLY A 177 -9.95 2.71 -2.06
C GLY A 177 -10.92 1.63 -1.64
N ILE A 178 -11.07 1.46 -0.33
CA ILE A 178 -11.91 0.48 0.34
C ILE A 178 -13.29 1.06 0.58
#